data_3938fa327be6edd0aab9b602ce705dc3
#
_entry.id   3938fa327be6edd0aab9b602ce705dc3
#
_cell.length_a   1.000
_cell.length_b   1.000
_cell.length_c   1.000
_cell.angle_alpha   90.00
_cell.angle_beta   90.00
_cell.angle_gamma   90.00
#
_symmetry.space_group_name_H-M   'P 1'
#
loop_
_entity.id
_entity.type
_entity.pdbx_description
1 polymer ?
#
loop_
_entity_poly.entity_id
_entity_poly.type
_entity_poly.pdbx_seq_one_letter_code
_entity_poly.pdbx_strand_id
1 'polypeptide(L)'
;MFKNKYTKKLLKVIPGGSHTYSRGADTYPSNTPSILKKGNGAYVYDANNIKFLDYGMGLRSVNIGYAQKEINMAAAEGMNLGNNLTRPSIIELKAAELFTSLIKDADMVKFTKNGSTAVTAAVKLARAYTGKKIILRCSEQPFFSYDDWFIGSTKVPRGVTDETRKLTKLFSYNNIDSLKKVISKYKNKIACVVLEPSSTECPKISVSDTSCCRKKICNRNFKVKNHFLKQVEILCKKNGIVFILDEMITGFRWDIKGAQNFYGVTPDLSTFGKAMANGFSVAAVCGKRKIMELGSITNKREERVFLLSTTHGAEMNGLSAFIETIKFLKKNKVIKKNWEYGAKLIEEGNKIAKKIGVDNYFYFSGIACSPMYTCLDKDRNISLEFRTLFIQEMLKHKILMPWISISYAHNKQTLKKTLIALGKVLKIYKKALGKGVKKYLKGHVIKPVFRKYN
;
A
#
# COMPACT_ATOMS: atom_id res chain seq x y z
N MET A 1 22.31 -13.69 -16.00
CA MET A 1 20.92 -13.62 -15.54
C MET A 1 20.20 -12.41 -16.13
N PHE A 2 20.66 -11.19 -15.95
CA PHE A 2 20.06 -9.99 -16.54
C PHE A 2 20.84 -9.51 -17.77
N LYS A 3 20.25 -9.64 -18.98
CA LYS A 3 20.94 -9.30 -20.25
C LYS A 3 20.89 -7.80 -20.60
N ASN A 4 19.91 -7.05 -20.07
CA ASN A 4 19.70 -5.65 -20.42
C ASN A 4 20.81 -4.75 -19.86
N LYS A 5 21.31 -3.82 -20.69
CA LYS A 5 22.42 -2.90 -20.33
C LYS A 5 22.08 -1.96 -19.17
N TYR A 6 20.84 -1.48 -19.10
CA TYR A 6 20.41 -0.60 -17.99
C TYR A 6 20.34 -1.36 -16.66
N THR A 7 19.79 -2.58 -16.66
CA THR A 7 19.76 -3.43 -15.45
C THR A 7 21.17 -3.70 -14.95
N LYS A 8 22.13 -4.02 -15.86
CA LYS A 8 23.54 -4.21 -15.46
C LYS A 8 24.15 -2.96 -14.85
N LYS A 9 23.90 -1.78 -15.46
CA LYS A 9 24.40 -0.50 -14.93
C LYS A 9 23.80 -0.19 -13.56
N LEU A 10 22.48 -0.35 -13.38
CA LEU A 10 21.79 -0.13 -12.09
C LEU A 10 22.34 -1.05 -11.00
N LEU A 11 22.52 -2.35 -11.28
CA LEU A 11 23.07 -3.31 -10.32
C LEU A 11 24.52 -3.01 -9.92
N LYS A 12 25.29 -2.34 -10.79
CA LYS A 12 26.67 -1.92 -10.48
C LYS A 12 26.74 -0.80 -9.46
N VAL A 13 25.75 0.10 -9.45
CA VAL A 13 25.79 1.35 -8.63
C VAL A 13 24.74 1.42 -7.56
N ILE A 14 23.71 0.58 -7.60
CA ILE A 14 22.62 0.53 -6.63
C ILE A 14 22.42 -0.90 -6.15
N PRO A 15 22.55 -1.20 -4.85
CA PRO A 15 22.27 -2.53 -4.32
C PRO A 15 20.84 -2.99 -4.71
N GLY A 16 20.73 -4.16 -5.36
CA GLY A 16 19.45 -4.66 -5.89
C GLY A 16 18.96 -3.95 -7.16
N GLY A 17 19.71 -2.99 -7.72
CA GLY A 17 19.39 -2.26 -8.96
C GLY A 17 18.25 -1.24 -8.84
N SER A 18 17.74 -0.99 -7.62
CA SER A 18 16.67 -0.01 -7.36
C SER A 18 16.61 0.34 -5.87
N HIS A 19 16.08 1.54 -5.53
CA HIS A 19 15.97 1.99 -4.14
C HIS A 19 14.83 1.32 -3.34
N THR A 20 14.02 0.47 -3.98
CA THR A 20 13.09 -0.42 -3.30
C THR A 20 13.05 -1.76 -4.02
N TYR A 21 13.14 -2.85 -3.27
CA TYR A 21 13.15 -4.20 -3.83
C TYR A 21 11.91 -4.52 -4.69
N SER A 22 10.77 -3.89 -4.42
CA SER A 22 9.56 -4.01 -5.26
C SER A 22 9.72 -3.47 -6.69
N ARG A 23 10.82 -2.76 -7.00
CA ARG A 23 11.20 -2.32 -8.36
C ARG A 23 12.35 -3.14 -8.94
N GLY A 24 12.84 -4.14 -8.22
CA GLY A 24 13.94 -4.99 -8.64
C GLY A 24 13.59 -5.78 -9.91
N ALA A 25 14.57 -5.97 -10.80
CA ALA A 25 14.36 -6.66 -12.07
C ALA A 25 13.91 -8.11 -11.92
N ASP A 26 14.17 -8.73 -10.79
CA ASP A 26 13.77 -10.10 -10.42
C ASP A 26 12.31 -10.24 -10.00
N THR A 27 11.64 -9.12 -9.67
CA THR A 27 10.21 -9.09 -9.33
C THR A 27 9.30 -8.88 -10.53
N TYR A 28 9.90 -8.74 -11.73
CA TYR A 28 9.20 -8.54 -13.01
C TYR A 28 9.64 -9.55 -14.07
N PRO A 29 8.76 -9.88 -15.06
CA PRO A 29 9.14 -10.68 -16.21
C PRO A 29 10.26 -10.03 -17.03
N SER A 30 11.05 -10.84 -17.72
CA SER A 30 12.23 -10.41 -18.48
C SER A 30 11.95 -9.40 -19.61
N ASN A 31 10.71 -9.31 -20.10
CA ASN A 31 10.29 -8.36 -21.13
C ASN A 31 9.77 -7.03 -20.56
N THR A 32 9.87 -6.82 -19.23
CA THR A 32 9.53 -5.54 -18.62
C THR A 32 10.57 -4.48 -18.95
N PRO A 33 10.17 -3.22 -19.23
CA PRO A 33 11.12 -2.12 -19.39
C PRO A 33 12.05 -2.02 -18.18
N SER A 34 13.35 -2.05 -18.42
CA SER A 34 14.36 -2.01 -17.35
C SER A 34 14.49 -0.64 -16.68
N ILE A 35 14.09 0.41 -17.40
CA ILE A 35 14.12 1.79 -16.91
C ILE A 35 12.96 2.58 -17.54
N LEU A 36 12.39 3.48 -16.76
CA LEU A 36 11.34 4.39 -17.21
C LEU A 36 11.89 5.81 -17.24
N LYS A 37 11.55 6.57 -18.29
CA LYS A 37 12.00 7.94 -18.52
C LYS A 37 11.03 8.98 -17.98
N LYS A 38 9.73 8.75 -18.14
CA LYS A 38 8.67 9.68 -17.70
C LYS A 38 7.33 8.96 -17.48
N GLY A 39 6.44 9.63 -16.76
CA GLY A 39 5.03 9.28 -16.62
C GLY A 39 4.13 10.45 -17.01
N ASN A 40 2.96 10.16 -17.60
CA ASN A 40 1.92 11.15 -17.89
C ASN A 40 0.54 10.48 -17.84
N GLY A 41 -0.38 11.02 -17.05
CA GLY A 41 -1.71 10.46 -16.81
C GLY A 41 -1.61 9.01 -16.31
N ALA A 42 -2.22 8.06 -17.03
CA ALA A 42 -2.17 6.63 -16.72
C ALA A 42 -0.99 5.90 -17.38
N TYR A 43 -0.05 6.58 -18.01
CA TYR A 43 0.98 5.98 -18.83
C TYR A 43 2.39 6.27 -18.33
N VAL A 44 3.28 5.29 -18.53
CA VAL A 44 4.72 5.43 -18.38
C VAL A 44 5.42 5.19 -19.72
N TYR A 45 6.63 5.73 -19.86
CA TYR A 45 7.43 5.62 -21.08
C TYR A 45 8.81 5.08 -20.72
N ASP A 46 9.29 4.08 -21.48
CA ASP A 46 10.64 3.56 -21.31
C ASP A 46 11.70 4.51 -21.92
N ALA A 47 12.97 4.11 -21.84
CA ALA A 47 14.09 4.87 -22.39
C ALA A 47 13.98 5.12 -23.91
N ASN A 48 13.25 4.28 -24.64
CA ASN A 48 13.02 4.38 -26.10
C ASN A 48 11.70 5.10 -26.42
N ASN A 49 11.06 5.75 -25.43
CA ASN A 49 9.74 6.39 -25.54
C ASN A 49 8.58 5.43 -25.86
N ILE A 50 8.76 4.11 -25.68
CA ILE A 50 7.65 3.17 -25.80
C ILE A 50 6.68 3.38 -24.65
N LYS A 51 5.40 3.59 -24.99
CA LYS A 51 4.30 3.93 -24.07
C LYS A 51 3.64 2.68 -23.49
N PHE A 52 3.54 2.59 -22.17
CA PHE A 52 2.85 1.53 -21.46
C PHE A 52 1.72 2.11 -20.60
N LEU A 53 0.54 1.51 -20.66
CA LEU A 53 -0.53 1.77 -19.68
C LEU A 53 -0.09 1.15 -18.34
N ASP A 54 0.01 1.95 -17.29
CA ASP A 54 0.58 1.54 -16.01
C ASP A 54 -0.49 1.38 -14.93
N TYR A 55 -0.66 0.15 -14.45
CA TYR A 55 -1.45 -0.15 -13.26
C TYR A 55 -0.62 -0.19 -11.97
N GLY A 56 0.69 -0.04 -12.08
CA GLY A 56 1.58 0.05 -10.92
C GLY A 56 1.49 1.37 -10.18
N MET A 57 1.24 2.46 -10.91
CA MET A 57 1.02 3.82 -10.43
C MET A 57 1.96 4.22 -9.29
N GLY A 58 3.28 4.19 -9.59
CA GLY A 58 4.32 4.61 -8.64
C GLY A 58 4.32 3.82 -7.33
N LEU A 59 4.11 2.50 -7.35
CA LEU A 59 3.95 1.66 -6.15
C LEU A 59 2.71 2.09 -5.32
N ARG A 60 1.59 2.39 -6.00
CA ARG A 60 0.33 2.87 -5.42
C ARG A 60 0.40 4.29 -4.81
N SER A 61 1.44 5.06 -5.10
CA SER A 61 1.55 6.45 -4.61
C SER A 61 0.79 7.47 -5.46
N VAL A 62 0.38 7.09 -6.69
CA VAL A 62 -0.31 7.97 -7.63
C VAL A 62 -1.76 7.51 -7.78
N ASN A 63 -2.74 8.30 -7.35
CA ASN A 63 -4.17 7.98 -7.46
C ASN A 63 -4.96 8.96 -8.36
N ILE A 64 -4.31 10.02 -8.84
CA ILE A 64 -4.90 10.96 -9.81
C ILE A 64 -4.34 10.67 -11.20
N GLY A 65 -3.04 10.59 -11.34
CA GLY A 65 -2.30 10.37 -12.58
C GLY A 65 -0.92 11.00 -12.49
N TYR A 66 0.00 10.50 -13.32
CA TYR A 66 1.34 11.05 -13.41
C TYR A 66 1.33 12.46 -14.00
N ALA A 67 2.26 13.31 -13.53
CA ALA A 67 2.49 14.66 -14.03
C ALA A 67 1.22 15.54 -14.06
N GLN A 68 0.37 15.42 -13.04
CA GLN A 68 -0.83 16.23 -12.91
C GLN A 68 -0.45 17.70 -12.72
N LYS A 69 -0.90 18.58 -13.65
CA LYS A 69 -0.44 19.96 -13.77
C LYS A 69 -0.67 20.77 -12.50
N GLU A 70 -1.87 20.77 -11.96
CA GLU A 70 -2.25 21.57 -10.79
C GLU A 70 -1.41 21.17 -9.55
N ILE A 71 -1.16 19.90 -9.35
CA ILE A 71 -0.37 19.40 -8.22
C ILE A 71 1.11 19.74 -8.40
N ASN A 72 1.64 19.61 -9.63
CA ASN A 72 3.02 19.97 -9.92
C ASN A 72 3.25 21.49 -9.75
N MET A 73 2.30 22.32 -10.17
CA MET A 73 2.36 23.77 -9.97
C MET A 73 2.36 24.13 -8.49
N ALA A 74 1.46 23.56 -7.69
CA ALA A 74 1.42 23.81 -6.24
C ALA A 74 2.74 23.38 -5.56
N ALA A 75 3.33 22.27 -5.98
CA ALA A 75 4.64 21.83 -5.48
C ALA A 75 5.75 22.81 -5.87
N ALA A 76 5.74 23.33 -7.11
CA ALA A 76 6.69 24.33 -7.57
C ALA A 76 6.57 25.66 -6.80
N GLU A 77 5.35 26.12 -6.52
CA GLU A 77 5.10 27.28 -5.67
C GLU A 77 5.70 27.08 -4.27
N GLY A 78 5.50 25.89 -3.66
CA GLY A 78 6.12 25.56 -2.37
C GLY A 78 7.66 25.60 -2.42
N MET A 79 8.27 25.15 -3.52
CA MET A 79 9.73 25.28 -3.71
C MET A 79 10.18 26.72 -3.84
N ASN A 80 9.45 27.55 -4.58
CA ASN A 80 9.78 28.97 -4.79
C ASN A 80 9.71 29.79 -3.49
N LEU A 81 8.98 29.32 -2.47
CA LEU A 81 8.94 29.92 -1.14
C LEU A 81 10.14 29.51 -0.25
N GLY A 82 11.12 28.75 -0.77
CA GLY A 82 12.33 28.33 -0.06
C GLY A 82 12.30 26.91 0.46
N ASN A 83 11.28 26.14 0.12
CA ASN A 83 11.07 24.70 0.35
C ASN A 83 11.26 24.19 1.78
N ASN A 84 12.36 24.50 2.48
CA ASN A 84 12.67 24.03 3.84
C ASN A 84 13.26 25.16 4.68
N LEU A 85 12.46 25.73 5.56
CA LEU A 85 12.82 26.91 6.35
C LEU A 85 13.37 26.55 7.73
N THR A 86 14.09 27.46 8.36
CA THR A 86 14.62 27.29 9.73
C THR A 86 13.54 27.19 10.80
N ARG A 87 12.36 27.74 10.53
CA ARG A 87 11.18 27.68 11.41
C ARG A 87 10.01 27.06 10.66
N PRO A 88 8.98 26.56 11.39
CA PRO A 88 7.76 26.04 10.76
C PRO A 88 7.18 27.03 9.75
N SER A 89 6.79 26.55 8.59
CA SER A 89 6.19 27.37 7.52
C SER A 89 4.68 27.48 7.67
N ILE A 90 4.10 28.52 7.06
CA ILE A 90 2.63 28.67 6.96
C ILE A 90 2.01 27.48 6.18
N ILE A 91 2.73 26.88 5.24
CA ILE A 91 2.27 25.72 4.49
C ILE A 91 2.16 24.48 5.40
N GLU A 92 3.12 24.33 6.33
CA GLU A 92 3.09 23.24 7.32
C GLU A 92 1.85 23.36 8.22
N LEU A 93 1.54 24.58 8.71
CA LEU A 93 0.34 24.84 9.50
C LEU A 93 -0.94 24.52 8.71
N LYS A 94 -1.08 25.06 7.49
CA LYS A 94 -2.24 24.82 6.62
C LYS A 94 -2.42 23.34 6.30
N ALA A 95 -1.34 22.62 6.05
CA ALA A 95 -1.38 21.18 5.81
C ALA A 95 -1.84 20.40 7.03
N ALA A 96 -1.35 20.78 8.23
CA ALA A 96 -1.75 20.13 9.48
C ALA A 96 -3.24 20.37 9.80
N GLU A 97 -3.71 21.60 9.69
CA GLU A 97 -5.13 21.95 9.87
C GLU A 97 -6.04 21.20 8.89
N LEU A 98 -5.66 21.20 7.59
CA LEU A 98 -6.39 20.45 6.58
C LEU A 98 -6.43 18.95 6.92
N PHE A 99 -5.32 18.36 7.33
CA PHE A 99 -5.23 16.94 7.66
C PHE A 99 -6.14 16.60 8.84
N THR A 100 -6.03 17.32 9.96
CA THR A 100 -6.82 17.07 11.16
C THR A 100 -8.31 17.35 10.95
N SER A 101 -8.67 18.29 10.07
CA SER A 101 -10.07 18.50 9.68
C SER A 101 -10.69 17.35 8.89
N LEU A 102 -9.87 16.56 8.21
CA LEU A 102 -10.33 15.41 7.39
C LEU A 102 -10.40 14.12 8.20
N ILE A 103 -9.38 13.85 9.00
CA ILE A 103 -9.23 12.58 9.72
C ILE A 103 -9.76 12.77 11.15
N LYS A 104 -10.98 12.32 11.38
CA LYS A 104 -11.75 12.57 12.60
C LYS A 104 -11.02 12.24 13.91
N ASP A 105 -10.21 11.18 13.91
CA ASP A 105 -9.52 10.69 15.11
C ASP A 105 -8.05 11.17 15.19
N ALA A 106 -7.69 12.17 14.39
CA ALA A 106 -6.39 12.81 14.37
C ALA A 106 -6.45 14.17 15.06
N ASP A 107 -6.34 14.22 16.39
CA ASP A 107 -6.23 15.47 17.13
C ASP A 107 -4.94 16.23 16.82
N MET A 108 -3.88 15.47 16.47
CA MET A 108 -2.56 15.99 16.11
C MET A 108 -1.95 15.17 14.96
N VAL A 109 -1.11 15.82 14.17
CA VAL A 109 -0.37 15.20 13.06
C VAL A 109 1.10 15.62 13.07
N LYS A 110 1.99 14.72 12.67
CA LYS A 110 3.39 15.03 12.39
C LYS A 110 3.79 14.44 11.05
N PHE A 111 4.28 15.31 10.16
CA PHE A 111 4.68 14.92 8.80
C PHE A 111 6.09 14.31 8.76
N THR A 112 6.31 13.44 7.79
CA THR A 112 7.57 12.81 7.46
C THR A 112 7.64 12.47 5.97
N LYS A 113 8.79 12.01 5.48
CA LYS A 113 9.04 11.78 4.06
C LYS A 113 8.61 10.40 3.55
N ASN A 114 8.41 9.44 4.43
CA ASN A 114 8.08 8.08 4.03
C ASN A 114 7.28 7.33 5.09
N GLY A 115 6.58 6.26 4.67
CA GLY A 115 5.74 5.46 5.53
C GLY A 115 6.48 4.70 6.63
N SER A 116 7.69 4.23 6.36
CA SER A 116 8.48 3.50 7.36
C SER A 116 8.73 4.35 8.59
N THR A 117 9.16 5.60 8.38
CA THR A 117 9.39 6.56 9.47
C THR A 117 8.08 6.86 10.22
N ALA A 118 6.97 7.03 9.51
CA ALA A 118 5.67 7.30 10.14
C ALA A 118 5.20 6.12 11.03
N VAL A 119 5.28 4.89 10.52
CA VAL A 119 4.84 3.69 11.27
C VAL A 119 5.77 3.43 12.46
N THR A 120 7.08 3.61 12.30
CA THR A 120 8.04 3.47 13.40
C THR A 120 7.83 4.52 14.48
N ALA A 121 7.48 5.74 14.10
CA ALA A 121 7.09 6.79 15.06
C ALA A 121 5.83 6.41 15.85
N ALA A 122 4.81 5.85 15.19
CA ALA A 122 3.61 5.35 15.86
C ALA A 122 3.93 4.22 16.86
N VAL A 123 4.78 3.29 16.48
CA VAL A 123 5.26 2.21 17.37
C VAL A 123 6.02 2.76 18.56
N LYS A 124 6.91 3.75 18.36
CA LYS A 124 7.67 4.41 19.45
C LYS A 124 6.72 5.09 20.43
N LEU A 125 5.75 5.86 19.93
CA LEU A 125 4.71 6.50 20.75
C LEU A 125 3.92 5.48 21.57
N ALA A 126 3.51 4.39 20.93
CA ALA A 126 2.73 3.34 21.61
C ALA A 126 3.54 2.67 22.75
N ARG A 127 4.83 2.43 22.55
CA ARG A 127 5.75 1.93 23.60
C ARG A 127 5.88 2.93 24.75
N ALA A 128 6.11 4.19 24.44
CA ALA A 128 6.24 5.24 25.46
C ALA A 128 4.94 5.41 26.25
N TYR A 129 3.79 5.48 25.58
CA TYR A 129 2.49 5.65 26.20
C TYR A 129 2.10 4.50 27.13
N THR A 130 2.45 3.26 26.77
CA THR A 130 2.03 2.07 27.53
C THR A 130 3.10 1.57 28.52
N GLY A 131 4.35 2.01 28.42
CA GLY A 131 5.50 1.44 29.10
C GLY A 131 5.84 0.00 28.71
N LYS A 132 5.18 -0.53 27.66
CA LYS A 132 5.27 -1.94 27.24
C LYS A 132 6.17 -2.08 26.01
N LYS A 133 6.70 -3.30 25.74
CA LYS A 133 7.75 -3.52 24.74
C LYS A 133 7.28 -4.27 23.48
N ILE A 134 6.30 -5.19 23.61
CA ILE A 134 5.92 -6.11 22.54
C ILE A 134 5.00 -5.44 21.52
N ILE A 135 5.29 -5.68 20.24
CA ILE A 135 4.48 -5.25 19.09
C ILE A 135 3.78 -6.48 18.53
N LEU A 136 2.49 -6.36 18.23
CA LEU A 136 1.76 -7.36 17.43
C LEU A 136 1.54 -6.80 16.03
N ARG A 137 1.90 -7.59 15.00
CA ARG A 137 1.60 -7.25 13.61
C ARG A 137 0.96 -8.41 12.84
N CYS A 138 0.25 -8.08 11.79
CA CYS A 138 -0.37 -9.06 10.91
C CYS A 138 0.68 -9.79 10.06
N SER A 139 0.64 -11.13 10.00
CA SER A 139 1.61 -11.95 9.28
C SER A 139 1.49 -11.84 7.76
N GLU A 140 0.26 -11.69 7.25
CA GLU A 140 -0.05 -11.66 5.82
C GLU A 140 0.20 -10.31 5.17
N GLN A 141 0.39 -9.25 5.96
CA GLN A 141 0.65 -7.90 5.45
C GLN A 141 2.14 -7.70 5.22
N PRO A 142 2.56 -7.40 3.97
CA PRO A 142 3.92 -7.66 3.54
C PRO A 142 4.93 -6.61 3.97
N PHE A 143 4.51 -5.38 4.30
CA PHE A 143 5.44 -4.30 4.58
C PHE A 143 4.81 -3.17 5.42
N PHE A 144 5.45 -2.86 6.55
CA PHE A 144 5.13 -1.71 7.39
C PHE A 144 6.30 -0.72 7.48
N SER A 145 7.53 -1.23 7.63
CA SER A 145 8.72 -0.41 7.81
C SER A 145 9.97 -1.14 7.34
N TYR A 146 11.04 -0.39 7.06
CA TYR A 146 12.39 -0.94 6.89
C TYR A 146 13.16 -1.04 8.21
N ASP A 147 12.58 -0.58 9.31
CA ASP A 147 13.26 -0.62 10.62
C ASP A 147 13.24 -2.02 11.24
N ASP A 148 14.18 -2.22 12.16
CA ASP A 148 14.50 -3.50 12.78
C ASP A 148 13.29 -4.19 13.43
N TRP A 149 12.38 -3.43 14.07
CA TRP A 149 11.19 -3.99 14.69
C TRP A 149 10.31 -4.76 13.70
N PHE A 150 10.28 -4.31 12.44
CA PHE A 150 9.51 -4.98 11.38
C PHE A 150 10.37 -6.03 10.66
N ILE A 151 11.56 -5.64 10.15
CA ILE A 151 12.44 -6.51 9.37
C ILE A 151 12.83 -7.76 10.17
N GLY A 152 13.11 -7.63 11.47
CA GLY A 152 13.43 -8.75 12.37
C GLY A 152 12.33 -9.80 12.49
N SER A 153 11.09 -9.47 12.13
CA SER A 153 9.94 -10.38 12.12
C SER A 153 9.61 -10.96 10.73
N THR A 154 10.46 -10.70 9.74
CA THR A 154 10.30 -11.17 8.34
C THR A 154 11.21 -12.36 8.01
N LYS A 155 11.19 -12.81 6.76
CA LYS A 155 12.08 -13.86 6.24
C LYS A 155 13.52 -13.37 5.95
N VAL A 156 13.81 -12.06 6.12
CA VAL A 156 15.12 -11.44 5.80
C VAL A 156 15.68 -10.63 6.98
N PRO A 157 15.85 -11.25 8.16
CA PRO A 157 16.20 -10.55 9.39
C PRO A 157 17.72 -10.32 9.56
N ARG A 158 18.55 -10.59 8.55
CA ARG A 158 20.00 -10.44 8.65
C ARG A 158 20.38 -8.99 8.96
N GLY A 159 21.18 -8.78 9.98
CA GLY A 159 21.57 -7.46 10.48
C GLY A 159 20.73 -6.95 11.64
N VAL A 160 19.62 -7.62 11.99
CA VAL A 160 18.77 -7.28 13.14
C VAL A 160 19.15 -8.12 14.34
N THR A 161 19.30 -7.50 15.51
CA THR A 161 19.68 -8.19 16.76
C THR A 161 18.56 -9.13 17.25
N ASP A 162 18.93 -10.18 17.96
CA ASP A 162 17.97 -11.15 18.48
C ASP A 162 17.02 -10.55 19.53
N GLU A 163 17.48 -9.58 20.30
CA GLU A 163 16.68 -8.83 21.28
C GLU A 163 15.51 -8.11 20.58
N THR A 164 15.81 -7.40 19.49
CA THR A 164 14.78 -6.69 18.69
C THR A 164 13.82 -7.67 18.05
N ARG A 165 14.32 -8.77 17.47
CA ARG A 165 13.49 -9.80 16.81
C ARG A 165 12.48 -10.44 17.78
N LYS A 166 12.86 -10.62 19.05
CA LYS A 166 12.00 -11.20 20.10
C LYS A 166 10.82 -10.30 20.46
N LEU A 167 10.85 -9.00 20.17
CA LEU A 167 9.85 -8.03 20.59
C LEU A 167 8.66 -7.90 19.62
N THR A 168 8.73 -8.45 18.40
CA THR A 168 7.59 -8.44 17.46
C THR A 168 6.98 -9.83 17.35
N LYS A 169 5.67 -9.94 17.56
CA LYS A 169 4.89 -11.17 17.47
C LYS A 169 3.85 -11.06 16.37
N LEU A 170 3.48 -12.21 15.81
CA LEU A 170 2.59 -12.31 14.65
C LEU A 170 1.21 -12.82 15.06
N PHE A 171 0.18 -12.32 14.38
CA PHE A 171 -1.16 -12.88 14.37
C PHE A 171 -1.68 -12.91 12.92
N SER A 172 -2.71 -13.70 12.65
CA SER A 172 -3.27 -13.83 11.29
C SER A 172 -4.44 -12.88 11.06
N TYR A 173 -4.48 -12.25 9.87
CA TYR A 173 -5.57 -11.38 9.44
C TYR A 173 -6.87 -12.18 9.31
N ASN A 174 -8.01 -11.57 9.66
CA ASN A 174 -9.32 -12.22 9.70
C ASN A 174 -9.45 -13.43 10.66
N ASN A 175 -8.49 -13.61 11.57
CA ASN A 175 -8.51 -14.65 12.60
C ASN A 175 -8.36 -14.02 13.98
N ILE A 176 -9.51 -13.65 14.59
CA ILE A 176 -9.52 -12.98 15.89
C ILE A 176 -8.99 -13.85 17.01
N ASP A 177 -9.14 -15.19 16.91
CA ASP A 177 -8.67 -16.11 17.95
C ASP A 177 -7.15 -16.24 17.91
N SER A 178 -6.53 -16.13 16.74
CA SER A 178 -5.08 -15.96 16.63
C SER A 178 -4.59 -14.76 17.43
N LEU A 179 -5.27 -13.61 17.31
CA LEU A 179 -4.92 -12.40 18.06
C LEU A 179 -5.15 -12.59 19.57
N LYS A 180 -6.30 -13.15 19.99
CA LYS A 180 -6.61 -13.42 21.40
C LYS A 180 -5.54 -14.33 22.02
N LYS A 181 -5.12 -15.40 21.32
CA LYS A 181 -4.08 -16.32 21.78
C LYS A 181 -2.75 -15.61 22.07
N VAL A 182 -2.34 -14.72 21.18
CA VAL A 182 -1.09 -13.95 21.37
C VAL A 182 -1.24 -12.95 22.51
N ILE A 183 -2.39 -12.25 22.63
CA ILE A 183 -2.66 -11.33 23.73
C ILE A 183 -2.61 -12.06 25.09
N SER A 184 -3.23 -13.22 25.20
CA SER A 184 -3.20 -14.03 26.42
C SER A 184 -1.78 -14.44 26.79
N LYS A 185 -0.99 -14.96 25.81
CA LYS A 185 0.40 -15.38 26.03
C LYS A 185 1.31 -14.25 26.52
N TYR A 186 1.10 -13.03 26.07
CA TYR A 186 1.92 -11.86 26.38
C TYR A 186 1.15 -10.80 27.19
N LYS A 187 0.21 -11.25 28.00
CA LYS A 187 -0.62 -10.37 28.85
C LYS A 187 0.24 -9.29 29.54
N ASN A 188 -0.25 -8.04 29.52
CA ASN A 188 0.39 -6.85 30.12
C ASN A 188 1.77 -6.47 29.55
N LYS A 189 2.25 -7.10 28.44
CA LYS A 189 3.56 -6.80 27.82
C LYS A 189 3.43 -6.15 26.44
N ILE A 190 2.21 -6.06 25.88
CA ILE A 190 1.95 -5.62 24.52
C ILE A 190 1.70 -4.11 24.48
N ALA A 191 2.54 -3.40 23.71
CA ALA A 191 2.42 -1.96 23.49
C ALA A 191 1.34 -1.63 22.45
N CYS A 192 1.37 -2.32 21.31
CA CYS A 192 0.46 -2.03 20.21
C CYS A 192 0.14 -3.24 19.34
N VAL A 193 -0.97 -3.11 18.62
CA VAL A 193 -1.34 -3.91 17.45
C VAL A 193 -1.24 -3.00 16.23
N VAL A 194 -0.47 -3.42 15.22
CA VAL A 194 -0.30 -2.70 13.95
C VAL A 194 -0.84 -3.54 12.80
N LEU A 195 -1.74 -2.98 11.99
CA LEU A 195 -2.25 -3.64 10.79
C LEU A 195 -2.75 -2.64 9.74
N GLU A 196 -2.74 -3.05 8.47
CA GLU A 196 -3.44 -2.35 7.41
C GLU A 196 -4.94 -2.65 7.47
N PRO A 197 -5.83 -1.68 7.17
CA PRO A 197 -7.29 -1.91 7.19
C PRO A 197 -7.71 -3.01 6.22
N SER A 198 -7.15 -2.98 5.01
CA SER A 198 -7.53 -3.87 3.92
C SER A 198 -6.64 -3.61 2.70
N SER A 199 -5.54 -4.31 2.55
CA SER A 199 -4.70 -4.19 1.35
C SER A 199 -4.82 -5.37 0.40
N THR A 200 -4.96 -6.57 0.94
CA THR A 200 -5.08 -7.84 0.19
C THR A 200 -6.41 -8.54 0.41
N GLU A 201 -7.00 -8.40 1.59
CA GLU A 201 -8.30 -8.96 1.94
C GLU A 201 -9.17 -7.91 2.61
N CYS A 202 -10.49 -8.09 2.51
CA CYS A 202 -11.46 -7.30 3.28
C CYS A 202 -11.57 -7.86 4.71
N PRO A 203 -11.88 -7.02 5.70
CA PRO A 203 -12.20 -7.51 7.02
C PRO A 203 -13.48 -8.35 6.99
N LYS A 204 -13.40 -9.58 7.46
CA LYS A 204 -14.51 -10.55 7.53
C LYS A 204 -15.25 -10.45 8.87
N ILE A 205 -16.46 -11.00 8.91
CA ILE A 205 -17.23 -11.14 10.15
C ILE A 205 -16.76 -12.39 10.93
N SER A 206 -16.46 -13.47 10.21
CA SER A 206 -15.90 -14.71 10.77
C SER A 206 -14.87 -15.34 9.85
N VAL A 207 -14.09 -16.29 10.34
CA VAL A 207 -13.11 -17.04 9.53
C VAL A 207 -13.79 -17.79 8.38
N SER A 208 -14.99 -18.32 8.61
CA SER A 208 -15.79 -19.05 7.63
C SER A 208 -16.49 -18.17 6.61
N ASP A 209 -16.45 -16.83 6.78
CA ASP A 209 -17.08 -15.89 5.87
C ASP A 209 -16.36 -15.84 4.52
N THR A 210 -16.87 -16.58 3.55
CA THR A 210 -16.36 -16.66 2.17
C THR A 210 -16.96 -15.59 1.25
N SER A 211 -17.92 -14.79 1.73
CA SER A 211 -18.72 -13.89 0.90
C SER A 211 -17.94 -12.70 0.31
N CYS A 212 -16.76 -12.41 0.85
CA CYS A 212 -16.02 -11.19 0.51
C CYS A 212 -14.93 -11.34 -0.57
N CYS A 213 -14.39 -12.53 -0.88
CA CYS A 213 -13.06 -12.57 -1.47
C CYS A 213 -12.84 -13.45 -2.70
N ARG A 214 -13.77 -14.30 -3.12
CA ARG A 214 -13.59 -15.10 -4.33
C ARG A 214 -14.52 -14.62 -5.45
N LYS A 215 -13.94 -14.08 -6.52
CA LYS A 215 -14.64 -13.69 -7.77
C LYS A 215 -15.71 -12.58 -7.61
N LYS A 216 -15.77 -11.86 -6.48
CA LYS A 216 -16.79 -10.83 -6.24
C LYS A 216 -16.17 -9.50 -5.83
N ILE A 217 -16.81 -8.41 -6.25
CA ILE A 217 -16.55 -7.06 -5.75
C ILE A 217 -16.98 -7.03 -4.30
N CYS A 218 -16.11 -6.55 -3.40
CA CYS A 218 -16.50 -6.30 -2.04
C CYS A 218 -17.33 -5.00 -1.98
N ASN A 219 -18.63 -5.13 -2.20
CA ASN A 219 -19.61 -4.04 -2.14
C ASN A 219 -20.30 -3.95 -0.78
N ARG A 220 -19.77 -4.57 0.26
CA ARG A 220 -20.40 -4.55 1.57
C ARG A 220 -20.51 -3.15 2.10
N ASN A 221 -21.69 -2.82 2.59
CA ASN A 221 -21.88 -1.75 3.52
C ASN A 221 -21.24 -2.19 4.86
N PHE A 222 -19.98 -1.79 5.11
CA PHE A 222 -19.24 -2.12 6.34
C PHE A 222 -19.79 -1.42 7.60
N LYS A 223 -20.96 -0.86 7.58
CA LYS A 223 -21.71 -0.47 8.77
C LYS A 223 -22.08 -1.66 9.66
N VAL A 224 -21.72 -2.89 9.26
CA VAL A 224 -21.87 -4.10 10.07
C VAL A 224 -20.98 -4.01 11.32
N LYS A 225 -21.62 -4.00 12.47
CA LYS A 225 -21.02 -3.70 13.79
C LYS A 225 -19.95 -4.68 14.28
N ASN A 226 -19.63 -5.79 13.57
CA ASN A 226 -18.78 -6.85 14.13
C ASN A 226 -17.76 -7.48 13.15
N HIS A 227 -17.24 -6.72 12.18
CA HIS A 227 -16.16 -7.22 11.33
C HIS A 227 -14.81 -7.25 12.07
N PHE A 228 -13.81 -7.96 11.51
CA PHE A 228 -12.51 -8.20 12.10
C PHE A 228 -11.82 -6.95 12.68
N LEU A 229 -11.76 -5.83 11.94
CA LEU A 229 -11.13 -4.59 12.43
C LEU A 229 -11.83 -4.04 13.67
N LYS A 230 -13.17 -4.14 13.73
CA LYS A 230 -13.93 -3.70 14.92
C LYS A 230 -13.68 -4.60 16.12
N GLN A 231 -13.53 -5.89 15.89
CA GLN A 231 -13.15 -6.84 16.94
C GLN A 231 -11.73 -6.56 17.45
N VAL A 232 -10.78 -6.21 16.57
CA VAL A 232 -9.41 -5.80 16.95
C VAL A 232 -9.46 -4.53 17.81
N GLU A 233 -10.20 -3.49 17.37
CA GLU A 233 -10.38 -2.24 18.14
C GLU A 233 -10.88 -2.52 19.57
N ILE A 234 -11.94 -3.34 19.70
CA ILE A 234 -12.52 -3.70 21.01
C ILE A 234 -11.51 -4.44 21.88
N LEU A 235 -10.77 -5.41 21.31
CA LEU A 235 -9.75 -6.16 22.03
C LEU A 235 -8.60 -5.28 22.49
N CYS A 236 -8.12 -4.38 21.64
CA CYS A 236 -7.06 -3.42 21.99
C CYS A 236 -7.52 -2.54 23.16
N LYS A 237 -8.70 -1.94 23.07
CA LYS A 237 -9.27 -1.10 24.14
C LYS A 237 -9.40 -1.86 25.46
N LYS A 238 -9.93 -3.10 25.44
CA LYS A 238 -10.12 -3.94 26.64
C LYS A 238 -8.79 -4.26 27.34
N ASN A 239 -7.68 -4.38 26.61
CA ASN A 239 -6.39 -4.83 27.14
C ASN A 239 -5.38 -3.68 27.33
N GLY A 240 -5.78 -2.42 27.14
CA GLY A 240 -4.87 -1.27 27.22
C GLY A 240 -3.71 -1.36 26.21
N ILE A 241 -4.02 -1.77 24.99
CA ILE A 241 -3.10 -1.93 23.85
C ILE A 241 -3.40 -0.81 22.85
N VAL A 242 -2.38 -0.09 22.37
CA VAL A 242 -2.55 0.95 21.36
C VAL A 242 -2.91 0.32 20.02
N PHE A 243 -4.03 0.71 19.45
CA PHE A 243 -4.46 0.29 18.12
C PHE A 243 -3.91 1.24 17.06
N ILE A 244 -2.96 0.75 16.23
CA ILE A 244 -2.33 1.49 15.13
C ILE A 244 -2.87 0.97 13.81
N LEU A 245 -3.42 1.88 12.99
CA LEU A 245 -3.92 1.57 11.66
C LEU A 245 -2.98 2.16 10.60
N ASP A 246 -2.36 1.28 9.80
CA ASP A 246 -1.52 1.71 8.68
C ASP A 246 -2.37 1.97 7.43
N GLU A 247 -2.62 3.24 7.18
CA GLU A 247 -3.38 3.75 6.04
C GLU A 247 -2.49 4.15 4.85
N MET A 248 -1.25 3.67 4.79
CA MET A 248 -0.33 4.02 3.70
C MET A 248 -0.88 3.70 2.31
N ILE A 249 -1.62 2.59 2.15
CA ILE A 249 -2.25 2.22 0.88
C ILE A 249 -3.68 2.71 0.81
N THR A 250 -4.40 2.65 1.91
CA THR A 250 -5.85 2.84 1.98
C THR A 250 -6.27 4.29 2.11
N GLY A 251 -5.47 5.11 2.80
CA GLY A 251 -5.73 6.53 3.01
C GLY A 251 -5.88 7.30 1.69
N PHE A 252 -6.88 8.17 1.61
CA PHE A 252 -7.23 8.98 0.43
C PHE A 252 -7.51 8.17 -0.85
N ARG A 253 -7.70 6.84 -0.70
CA ARG A 253 -8.05 5.93 -1.79
C ARG A 253 -9.39 5.22 -1.53
N TRP A 254 -9.63 4.72 -0.32
CA TRP A 254 -10.91 4.14 0.10
C TRP A 254 -11.95 5.23 0.34
N ASP A 255 -11.59 6.21 1.12
CA ASP A 255 -12.38 7.38 1.47
C ASP A 255 -11.45 8.58 1.66
N ILE A 256 -11.98 9.81 1.51
CA ILE A 256 -11.24 11.05 1.76
C ILE A 256 -10.87 11.21 3.25
N LYS A 257 -11.61 10.55 4.12
CA LYS A 257 -11.42 10.51 5.57
C LYS A 257 -10.66 9.27 6.04
N GLY A 258 -10.00 8.55 5.11
CA GLY A 258 -9.31 7.29 5.39
C GLY A 258 -10.21 6.06 5.37
N ALA A 259 -9.60 4.87 5.28
CA ALA A 259 -10.34 3.61 5.37
C ALA A 259 -10.91 3.38 6.76
N GLN A 260 -10.34 3.97 7.80
CA GLN A 260 -10.91 3.99 9.15
C GLN A 260 -12.36 4.50 9.16
N ASN A 261 -12.64 5.58 8.40
CA ASN A 261 -14.01 6.09 8.24
C ASN A 261 -14.89 5.10 7.45
N PHE A 262 -14.35 4.50 6.39
CA PHE A 262 -15.05 3.53 5.56
C PHE A 262 -15.46 2.27 6.35
N TYR A 263 -14.59 1.80 7.24
CA TYR A 263 -14.84 0.63 8.09
C TYR A 263 -15.47 0.95 9.45
N GLY A 264 -15.63 2.21 9.80
CA GLY A 264 -16.23 2.63 11.08
C GLY A 264 -15.39 2.22 12.30
N VAL A 265 -14.08 2.28 12.20
CA VAL A 265 -13.13 2.01 13.30
C VAL A 265 -12.44 3.29 13.75
N THR A 266 -12.05 3.32 15.02
CA THR A 266 -11.40 4.46 15.66
C THR A 266 -10.05 4.03 16.24
N PRO A 267 -8.97 4.12 15.46
CA PRO A 267 -7.62 3.80 15.94
C PRO A 267 -7.13 4.83 16.97
N ASP A 268 -6.15 4.44 17.78
CA ASP A 268 -5.46 5.38 18.67
C ASP A 268 -4.42 6.21 17.92
N LEU A 269 -3.75 5.58 16.95
CA LEU A 269 -2.81 6.20 16.02
C LEU A 269 -3.06 5.67 14.60
N SER A 270 -2.81 6.52 13.61
CA SER A 270 -2.84 6.13 12.19
C SER A 270 -1.64 6.69 11.44
N THR A 271 -1.27 6.02 10.33
CA THR A 271 -0.20 6.48 9.45
C THR A 271 -0.69 6.62 8.03
N PHE A 272 -0.34 7.72 7.36
CA PHE A 272 -0.77 8.05 6.00
C PHE A 272 0.42 8.37 5.11
N GLY A 273 0.25 8.20 3.79
CA GLY A 273 1.27 8.50 2.79
C GLY A 273 0.82 8.16 1.38
N LYS A 274 1.73 7.72 0.52
CA LYS A 274 1.47 7.29 -0.87
C LYS A 274 0.51 8.22 -1.62
N ALA A 275 -0.78 7.86 -1.74
CA ALA A 275 -1.80 8.62 -2.45
C ALA A 275 -2.06 10.03 -1.89
N MET A 276 -1.58 10.30 -0.68
CA MET A 276 -1.75 11.56 0.05
C MET A 276 -1.32 12.79 -0.77
N ALA A 277 -0.19 12.70 -1.50
CA ALA A 277 0.36 13.79 -2.29
C ALA A 277 0.66 13.39 -3.74
N ASN A 278 -0.13 12.45 -4.31
CA ASN A 278 -0.07 12.01 -5.71
C ASN A 278 1.36 11.77 -6.23
N GLY A 279 2.19 11.06 -5.45
CA GLY A 279 3.55 10.67 -5.84
C GLY A 279 4.66 11.53 -5.24
N PHE A 280 4.36 12.70 -4.66
CA PHE A 280 5.32 13.45 -3.86
C PHE A 280 5.62 12.75 -2.53
N SER A 281 6.83 12.95 -2.02
CA SER A 281 7.31 12.32 -0.79
C SER A 281 6.74 13.00 0.45
N VAL A 282 5.55 12.56 0.87
CA VAL A 282 4.87 12.99 2.09
C VAL A 282 4.25 11.79 2.77
N ALA A 283 4.46 11.67 4.07
CA ALA A 283 3.77 10.75 4.96
C ALA A 283 3.46 11.45 6.29
N ALA A 284 2.61 10.84 7.10
CA ALA A 284 2.20 11.41 8.38
C ALA A 284 1.95 10.30 9.40
N VAL A 285 2.26 10.58 10.67
CA VAL A 285 1.72 9.91 11.84
C VAL A 285 0.75 10.87 12.53
N CYS A 286 -0.42 10.37 12.90
CA CYS A 286 -1.47 11.15 13.54
C CYS A 286 -2.21 10.32 14.57
N GLY A 287 -2.99 10.95 15.43
CA GLY A 287 -3.84 10.27 16.39
C GLY A 287 -4.23 11.09 17.59
N LYS A 288 -4.62 10.40 18.64
CA LYS A 288 -5.15 10.98 19.88
C LYS A 288 -4.11 11.87 20.56
N ARG A 289 -4.54 13.07 20.98
CA ARG A 289 -3.72 14.07 21.65
C ARG A 289 -2.90 13.49 22.80
N LYS A 290 -3.50 12.74 23.70
CA LYS A 290 -2.84 12.13 24.85
C LYS A 290 -1.64 11.22 24.52
N ILE A 291 -1.56 10.69 23.28
CA ILE A 291 -0.44 9.88 22.83
C ILE A 291 0.55 10.75 22.05
N MET A 292 0.05 11.62 21.17
CA MET A 292 0.89 12.47 20.34
C MET A 292 1.68 13.51 21.16
N GLU A 293 1.10 14.01 22.24
CA GLU A 293 1.72 15.00 23.15
C GLU A 293 2.93 14.46 23.92
N LEU A 294 3.17 13.17 23.98
CA LEU A 294 4.43 12.61 24.51
C LEU A 294 5.65 13.12 23.75
N GLY A 295 5.50 13.50 22.47
CA GLY A 295 6.54 14.16 21.68
C GLY A 295 6.51 15.68 21.71
N SER A 296 5.62 16.29 22.51
CA SER A 296 5.44 17.74 22.57
C SER A 296 6.48 18.42 23.50
N ILE A 297 6.69 19.70 23.26
CA ILE A 297 7.48 20.59 24.15
C ILE A 297 6.62 21.13 25.31
N THR A 298 5.30 20.96 25.27
CA THR A 298 4.36 21.49 26.26
C THR A 298 4.07 20.50 27.40
N ASN A 299 4.37 19.20 27.19
CA ASN A 299 4.22 18.19 28.24
C ASN A 299 5.40 18.27 29.23
N LYS A 300 5.16 18.87 30.41
CA LYS A 300 6.17 19.08 31.46
C LYS A 300 6.20 17.99 32.53
N ARG A 301 5.28 17.03 32.48
CA ARG A 301 5.05 16.05 33.56
C ARG A 301 5.73 14.71 33.34
N GLU A 302 6.16 14.43 32.11
CA GLU A 302 6.72 13.14 31.70
C GLU A 302 7.99 13.34 30.89
N GLU A 303 8.84 12.30 30.87
CA GLU A 303 10.00 12.26 29.97
C GLU A 303 9.54 12.38 28.53
N ARG A 304 10.11 13.34 27.80
CA ARG A 304 9.72 13.63 26.43
C ARG A 304 10.18 12.52 25.47
N VAL A 305 9.28 12.04 24.62
CA VAL A 305 9.64 11.18 23.51
C VAL A 305 10.30 11.98 22.39
N PHE A 306 11.52 11.62 22.00
CA PHE A 306 12.11 12.12 20.75
C PHE A 306 11.42 11.43 19.57
N LEU A 307 10.27 11.99 19.18
CA LEU A 307 9.34 11.33 18.26
C LEU A 307 9.91 11.25 16.85
N LEU A 308 10.10 12.40 16.24
CA LEU A 308 10.66 12.57 14.89
C LEU A 308 11.45 13.86 14.85
N SER A 309 12.61 13.84 14.19
CA SER A 309 13.41 15.04 13.94
C SER A 309 14.06 14.88 12.57
N THR A 310 13.26 15.05 11.51
CA THR A 310 13.72 14.93 10.13
C THR A 310 13.86 16.31 9.51
N THR A 311 15.06 16.66 9.05
CA THR A 311 15.35 17.95 8.40
C THR A 311 14.35 18.25 7.28
N HIS A 312 13.98 17.26 6.50
CA HIS A 312 13.11 17.39 5.33
C HIS A 312 11.65 16.97 5.56
N GLY A 313 11.24 16.74 6.81
CA GLY A 313 9.92 16.18 7.15
C GLY A 313 8.74 17.02 6.67
N ALA A 314 8.90 18.33 6.70
CA ALA A 314 7.86 19.32 6.40
C ALA A 314 8.20 20.19 5.18
N GLU A 315 8.92 19.67 4.19
CA GLU A 315 9.21 20.39 2.95
C GLU A 315 7.94 20.88 2.26
N MET A 316 7.96 22.18 1.90
CA MET A 316 6.78 22.87 1.37
C MET A 316 6.30 22.34 0.03
N ASN A 317 7.21 21.82 -0.82
CA ASN A 317 6.82 21.20 -2.09
C ASN A 317 5.86 20.00 -1.90
N GLY A 318 6.19 19.11 -0.98
CA GLY A 318 5.38 17.95 -0.66
C GLY A 318 4.06 18.31 0.02
N LEU A 319 4.10 19.26 0.97
CA LEU A 319 2.91 19.70 1.70
C LEU A 319 1.96 20.51 0.81
N SER A 320 2.48 21.36 -0.09
CA SER A 320 1.67 22.06 -1.09
C SER A 320 1.02 21.07 -2.06
N ALA A 321 1.78 20.04 -2.52
CA ALA A 321 1.24 18.96 -3.32
C ALA A 321 0.13 18.19 -2.59
N PHE A 322 0.27 17.95 -1.28
CA PHE A 322 -0.78 17.32 -0.47
C PHE A 322 -2.05 18.18 -0.43
N ILE A 323 -1.93 19.48 -0.10
CA ILE A 323 -3.06 20.40 -0.04
C ILE A 323 -3.82 20.41 -1.37
N GLU A 324 -3.10 20.54 -2.48
CA GLU A 324 -3.72 20.58 -3.81
C GLU A 324 -4.28 19.20 -4.23
N THR A 325 -3.62 18.10 -3.84
CA THR A 325 -4.17 16.74 -4.04
C THR A 325 -5.54 16.61 -3.39
N ILE A 326 -5.72 17.07 -2.15
CA ILE A 326 -7.02 17.00 -1.45
C ILE A 326 -8.07 17.84 -2.16
N LYS A 327 -7.75 19.05 -2.60
CA LYS A 327 -8.66 19.89 -3.39
C LYS A 327 -9.08 19.18 -4.67
N PHE A 328 -8.13 18.62 -5.40
CA PHE A 328 -8.39 17.90 -6.64
C PHE A 328 -9.27 16.67 -6.42
N LEU A 329 -8.98 15.87 -5.38
CA LEU A 329 -9.78 14.68 -5.02
C LEU A 329 -11.26 15.04 -4.79
N LYS A 330 -11.51 16.14 -4.05
CA LYS A 330 -12.88 16.62 -3.75
C LYS A 330 -13.57 17.16 -5.02
N LYS A 331 -12.94 18.12 -5.71
CA LYS A 331 -13.48 18.79 -6.89
C LYS A 331 -13.88 17.80 -8.00
N ASN A 332 -13.02 16.83 -8.27
CA ASN A 332 -13.18 15.90 -9.39
C ASN A 332 -13.85 14.57 -9.01
N LYS A 333 -14.26 14.38 -7.75
CA LYS A 333 -14.86 13.14 -7.23
C LYS A 333 -14.01 11.91 -7.54
N VAL A 334 -12.68 12.06 -7.41
CA VAL A 334 -11.67 11.07 -7.85
C VAL A 334 -11.90 9.70 -7.23
N ILE A 335 -12.13 9.66 -5.91
CA ILE A 335 -12.34 8.39 -5.19
C ILE A 335 -13.53 7.63 -5.79
N LYS A 336 -14.68 8.30 -5.98
CA LYS A 336 -15.87 7.69 -6.59
C LYS A 336 -15.55 7.11 -7.98
N LYS A 337 -14.88 7.88 -8.84
CA LYS A 337 -14.51 7.43 -10.21
C LYS A 337 -13.54 6.25 -10.19
N ASN A 338 -12.58 6.24 -9.26
CA ASN A 338 -11.66 5.12 -9.10
C ASN A 338 -12.39 3.83 -8.65
N TRP A 339 -13.37 3.95 -7.75
CA TRP A 339 -14.23 2.84 -7.36
C TRP A 339 -15.05 2.30 -8.54
N GLU A 340 -15.69 3.18 -9.32
CA GLU A 340 -16.49 2.81 -10.49
C GLU A 340 -15.65 2.10 -11.56
N TYR A 341 -14.45 2.62 -11.84
CA TYR A 341 -13.52 2.00 -12.80
C TYR A 341 -13.13 0.59 -12.36
N GLY A 342 -12.73 0.43 -11.11
CA GLY A 342 -12.29 -0.85 -10.60
C GLY A 342 -13.41 -1.88 -10.49
N ALA A 343 -14.61 -1.45 -10.13
CA ALA A 343 -15.79 -2.31 -10.16
C ALA A 343 -16.03 -2.90 -11.57
N LYS A 344 -16.00 -2.05 -12.60
CA LYS A 344 -16.12 -2.49 -14.00
C LYS A 344 -14.99 -3.40 -14.43
N LEU A 345 -13.73 -3.11 -14.01
CA LEU A 345 -12.59 -3.98 -14.33
C LEU A 345 -12.77 -5.38 -13.73
N ILE A 346 -13.20 -5.49 -12.48
CA ILE A 346 -13.47 -6.79 -11.83
C ILE A 346 -14.61 -7.51 -12.55
N GLU A 347 -15.73 -6.86 -12.75
CA GLU A 347 -16.92 -7.46 -13.35
C GLU A 347 -16.66 -7.96 -14.78
N GLU A 348 -16.23 -7.07 -15.67
CA GLU A 348 -16.02 -7.39 -17.08
C GLU A 348 -14.81 -8.34 -17.26
N GLY A 349 -13.76 -8.17 -16.45
CA GLY A 349 -12.63 -9.09 -16.48
C GLY A 349 -12.99 -10.51 -16.09
N ASN A 350 -13.83 -10.68 -15.07
CA ASN A 350 -14.32 -12.00 -14.65
C ASN A 350 -15.31 -12.62 -15.67
N LYS A 351 -16.15 -11.80 -16.35
CA LYS A 351 -16.97 -12.27 -17.48
C LYS A 351 -16.10 -12.83 -18.61
N ILE A 352 -15.00 -12.14 -18.95
CA ILE A 352 -14.04 -12.63 -19.96
C ILE A 352 -13.38 -13.93 -19.51
N ALA A 353 -12.94 -14.03 -18.27
CA ALA A 353 -12.34 -15.27 -17.74
C ALA A 353 -13.30 -16.45 -17.83
N LYS A 354 -14.59 -16.24 -17.46
CA LYS A 354 -15.65 -17.24 -17.56
C LYS A 354 -15.93 -17.63 -19.01
N LYS A 355 -16.04 -16.65 -19.94
CA LYS A 355 -16.25 -16.92 -21.37
C LYS A 355 -15.15 -17.77 -21.99
N ILE A 356 -13.89 -17.61 -21.53
CA ILE A 356 -12.74 -18.37 -22.00
C ILE A 356 -12.65 -19.75 -21.28
N GLY A 357 -13.33 -19.91 -20.14
CA GLY A 357 -13.31 -21.14 -19.33
C GLY A 357 -12.07 -21.27 -18.47
N VAL A 358 -11.56 -20.15 -17.93
CA VAL A 358 -10.40 -20.12 -17.01
C VAL A 358 -10.72 -19.47 -15.66
N ASP A 359 -11.98 -19.19 -15.38
CA ASP A 359 -12.43 -18.47 -14.18
C ASP A 359 -12.18 -19.25 -12.86
N ASN A 360 -11.85 -20.55 -12.94
CA ASN A 360 -11.37 -21.35 -11.80
C ASN A 360 -9.87 -21.20 -11.56
N TYR A 361 -9.13 -20.61 -12.50
CA TYR A 361 -7.66 -20.48 -12.49
C TYR A 361 -7.20 -19.03 -12.50
N PHE A 362 -8.01 -18.11 -13.03
CA PHE A 362 -7.75 -16.68 -13.06
C PHE A 362 -9.02 -15.91 -12.73
N TYR A 363 -8.93 -14.96 -11.80
CA TYR A 363 -10.04 -14.06 -11.47
C TYR A 363 -9.56 -12.77 -10.84
N PHE A 364 -10.37 -11.72 -11.00
CA PHE A 364 -10.24 -10.48 -10.23
C PHE A 364 -11.11 -10.54 -8.98
N SER A 365 -10.66 -9.88 -7.91
CA SER A 365 -11.38 -9.82 -6.62
C SER A 365 -10.98 -8.58 -5.82
N GLY A 366 -11.55 -8.42 -4.63
CA GLY A 366 -11.17 -7.42 -3.63
C GLY A 366 -11.96 -6.13 -3.71
N ILE A 367 -11.39 -5.07 -3.15
CA ILE A 367 -12.01 -3.75 -3.07
C ILE A 367 -11.91 -3.06 -4.43
N ALA A 368 -13.01 -2.47 -4.89
CA ALA A 368 -13.09 -1.89 -6.23
C ALA A 368 -12.03 -0.79 -6.50
N CYS A 369 -11.69 0.06 -5.54
CA CYS A 369 -10.66 1.07 -5.73
C CYS A 369 -9.22 0.52 -5.74
N SER A 370 -9.02 -0.75 -5.35
CA SER A 370 -7.73 -1.45 -5.33
C SER A 370 -7.91 -2.94 -5.63
N PRO A 371 -8.35 -3.30 -6.85
CA PRO A 371 -8.60 -4.69 -7.23
C PRO A 371 -7.31 -5.50 -7.18
N MET A 372 -7.49 -6.81 -7.04
CA MET A 372 -6.41 -7.80 -7.18
C MET A 372 -6.77 -8.80 -8.26
N TYR A 373 -5.76 -9.47 -8.80
CA TYR A 373 -5.95 -10.67 -9.61
C TYR A 373 -5.22 -11.85 -8.98
N THR A 374 -5.81 -13.02 -9.14
CA THR A 374 -5.25 -14.30 -8.68
C THR A 374 -4.90 -15.14 -9.88
N CYS A 375 -3.70 -15.73 -9.87
CA CYS A 375 -3.22 -16.65 -10.89
C CYS A 375 -2.95 -18.01 -10.23
N LEU A 376 -3.67 -19.04 -10.68
CA LEU A 376 -3.57 -20.41 -10.17
C LEU A 376 -3.05 -21.33 -11.26
N ASP A 377 -2.37 -22.41 -10.87
CA ASP A 377 -1.99 -23.51 -11.75
C ASP A 377 -3.16 -24.49 -12.02
N LYS A 378 -2.87 -25.57 -12.73
CA LYS A 378 -3.87 -26.62 -13.05
C LYS A 378 -4.48 -27.28 -11.80
N ASP A 379 -3.72 -27.31 -10.70
CA ASP A 379 -4.13 -27.91 -9.42
C ASP A 379 -4.80 -26.89 -8.49
N ARG A 380 -5.04 -25.65 -9.00
CA ARG A 380 -5.64 -24.50 -8.31
C ARG A 380 -4.80 -23.95 -7.15
N ASN A 381 -3.48 -24.16 -7.18
CA ASN A 381 -2.54 -23.53 -6.27
C ASN A 381 -2.10 -22.15 -6.78
N ILE A 382 -1.80 -21.21 -5.88
CA ILE A 382 -1.23 -19.91 -6.25
C ILE A 382 0.11 -20.14 -6.95
N SER A 383 0.26 -19.62 -8.19
CA SER A 383 1.42 -19.87 -9.03
C SER A 383 2.13 -18.60 -9.45
N LEU A 384 3.40 -18.47 -9.09
CA LEU A 384 4.29 -17.41 -9.57
C LEU A 384 4.61 -17.58 -11.06
N GLU A 385 4.65 -18.80 -11.58
CA GLU A 385 4.85 -19.07 -13.00
C GLU A 385 3.69 -18.52 -13.84
N PHE A 386 2.44 -18.82 -13.45
CA PHE A 386 1.25 -18.30 -14.12
C PHE A 386 1.09 -16.79 -13.93
N ARG A 387 1.48 -16.25 -12.77
CA ARG A 387 1.53 -14.80 -12.56
C ARG A 387 2.56 -14.15 -13.47
N THR A 388 3.75 -14.76 -13.63
CA THR A 388 4.77 -14.29 -14.56
C THR A 388 4.25 -14.29 -15.99
N LEU A 389 3.61 -15.40 -16.43
CA LEU A 389 2.99 -15.51 -17.74
C LEU A 389 1.96 -14.40 -17.98
N PHE A 390 1.07 -14.18 -17.02
CA PHE A 390 0.04 -13.14 -17.14
C PHE A 390 0.67 -11.76 -17.35
N ILE A 391 1.61 -11.36 -16.50
CA ILE A 391 2.26 -10.04 -16.62
C ILE A 391 3.06 -9.95 -17.92
N GLN A 392 3.81 -10.99 -18.29
CA GLN A 392 4.56 -11.09 -19.53
C GLN A 392 3.68 -10.87 -20.77
N GLU A 393 2.52 -11.51 -20.80
CA GLU A 393 1.62 -11.40 -21.95
C GLU A 393 0.89 -10.05 -21.97
N MET A 394 0.50 -9.48 -20.83
CA MET A 394 -0.04 -8.11 -20.75
C MET A 394 0.97 -7.07 -21.28
N LEU A 395 2.26 -7.23 -20.98
CA LEU A 395 3.32 -6.35 -21.49
C LEU A 395 3.44 -6.36 -23.00
N LYS A 396 3.16 -7.48 -23.70
CA LYS A 396 3.11 -7.52 -25.19
C LYS A 396 2.04 -6.58 -25.74
N HIS A 397 0.98 -6.33 -24.97
CA HIS A 397 -0.06 -5.37 -25.29
C HIS A 397 0.19 -3.95 -24.73
N LYS A 398 1.44 -3.68 -24.28
CA LYS A 398 1.84 -2.39 -23.69
C LYS A 398 1.02 -2.03 -22.45
N ILE A 399 0.75 -3.02 -21.60
CA ILE A 399 0.08 -2.87 -20.31
C ILE A 399 1.00 -3.41 -19.22
N LEU A 400 1.44 -2.54 -18.33
CA LEU A 400 2.24 -2.87 -17.15
C LEU A 400 1.32 -3.07 -15.96
N MET A 401 1.06 -4.33 -15.58
CA MET A 401 0.10 -4.69 -14.53
C MET A 401 0.72 -5.65 -13.50
N PRO A 402 1.74 -5.22 -12.74
CA PRO A 402 2.35 -6.05 -11.69
C PRO A 402 1.41 -6.26 -10.51
N TRP A 403 0.59 -5.29 -10.22
CA TRP A 403 -0.59 -5.22 -9.34
C TRP A 403 -1.56 -4.21 -9.94
N ILE A 404 -2.69 -3.98 -9.26
CA ILE A 404 -3.66 -2.99 -9.74
C ILE A 404 -3.75 -1.85 -8.73
N SER A 405 -3.39 -0.66 -9.19
CA SER A 405 -3.62 0.62 -8.53
C SER A 405 -4.34 1.53 -9.51
N ILE A 406 -5.60 1.80 -9.22
CA ILE A 406 -6.42 2.64 -10.10
C ILE A 406 -6.13 4.11 -9.81
N SER A 407 -6.09 4.92 -10.86
CA SER A 407 -6.00 6.37 -10.79
C SER A 407 -7.11 7.03 -11.60
N TYR A 408 -7.39 8.28 -11.31
CA TYR A 408 -8.37 9.10 -12.04
C TYR A 408 -8.07 9.20 -13.55
N ALA A 409 -6.79 9.10 -13.92
CA ALA A 409 -6.38 9.10 -15.33
C ALA A 409 -6.75 7.80 -16.08
N HIS A 410 -7.10 6.72 -15.38
CA HIS A 410 -7.71 5.54 -15.99
C HIS A 410 -9.16 5.86 -16.38
N ASN A 411 -9.50 5.66 -17.63
CA ASN A 411 -10.79 6.03 -18.21
C ASN A 411 -11.43 4.89 -19.03
N LYS A 412 -12.57 5.14 -19.67
CA LYS A 412 -13.27 4.15 -20.49
C LYS A 412 -12.40 3.57 -21.60
N GLN A 413 -11.52 4.37 -22.22
CA GLN A 413 -10.63 3.92 -23.30
C GLN A 413 -9.53 2.98 -22.76
N THR A 414 -8.92 3.32 -21.61
CA THR A 414 -7.93 2.47 -20.97
C THR A 414 -8.54 1.16 -20.48
N LEU A 415 -9.79 1.19 -19.98
CA LEU A 415 -10.54 -0.02 -19.61
C LEU A 415 -10.76 -0.91 -20.83
N LYS A 416 -11.31 -0.37 -21.93
CA LYS A 416 -11.52 -1.11 -23.18
C LYS A 416 -10.23 -1.77 -23.68
N LYS A 417 -9.14 -1.00 -23.72
CA LYS A 417 -7.79 -1.53 -24.08
C LYS A 417 -7.39 -2.71 -23.21
N THR A 418 -7.58 -2.58 -21.89
CA THR A 418 -7.21 -3.62 -20.91
C THR A 418 -8.05 -4.88 -21.08
N LEU A 419 -9.37 -4.75 -21.27
CA LEU A 419 -10.26 -5.91 -21.43
C LEU A 419 -10.01 -6.65 -22.75
N ILE A 420 -9.70 -5.95 -23.84
CA ILE A 420 -9.31 -6.57 -25.13
C ILE A 420 -8.00 -7.36 -24.95
N ALA A 421 -6.99 -6.76 -24.33
CA ALA A 421 -5.72 -7.44 -24.03
C ALA A 421 -5.91 -8.66 -23.14
N LEU A 422 -6.72 -8.51 -22.09
CA LEU A 422 -7.05 -9.60 -21.16
C LEU A 422 -7.62 -10.81 -21.88
N GLY A 423 -8.57 -10.61 -22.80
CA GLY A 423 -9.14 -11.69 -23.58
C GLY A 423 -8.11 -12.48 -24.40
N LYS A 424 -7.12 -11.79 -24.98
CA LYS A 424 -6.02 -12.43 -25.72
C LYS A 424 -5.08 -13.18 -24.75
N VAL A 425 -4.71 -12.57 -23.65
CA VAL A 425 -3.81 -13.14 -22.64
C VAL A 425 -4.42 -14.36 -21.98
N LEU A 426 -5.68 -14.35 -21.62
CA LEU A 426 -6.35 -15.50 -21.00
C LEU A 426 -6.51 -16.70 -21.94
N LYS A 427 -6.59 -16.50 -23.26
CA LYS A 427 -6.50 -17.61 -24.22
C LYS A 427 -5.12 -18.30 -24.20
N ILE A 428 -4.03 -17.53 -24.02
CA ILE A 428 -2.68 -18.09 -23.86
C ILE A 428 -2.57 -18.81 -22.50
N TYR A 429 -3.12 -18.21 -21.44
CA TYR A 429 -3.20 -18.79 -20.11
C TYR A 429 -3.89 -20.19 -20.16
N LYS A 430 -5.03 -20.29 -20.86
CA LYS A 430 -5.76 -21.57 -21.06
C LYS A 430 -4.88 -22.61 -21.75
N LYS A 431 -4.17 -22.23 -22.81
CA LYS A 431 -3.23 -23.13 -23.51
C LYS A 431 -2.11 -23.60 -22.57
N ALA A 432 -1.60 -22.71 -21.71
CA ALA A 432 -0.53 -23.02 -20.76
C ALA A 432 -1.01 -23.97 -19.64
N LEU A 433 -2.28 -23.93 -19.22
CA LEU A 433 -2.87 -24.89 -18.30
C LEU A 433 -2.84 -26.32 -18.85
N GLY A 434 -3.13 -26.49 -20.16
CA GLY A 434 -3.12 -27.82 -20.80
C GLY A 434 -1.74 -28.31 -21.23
N LYS A 435 -0.86 -27.40 -21.68
CA LYS A 435 0.45 -27.76 -22.31
C LYS A 435 1.66 -27.54 -21.40
N GLY A 436 1.46 -27.06 -20.16
CA GLY A 436 2.52 -26.69 -19.22
C GLY A 436 3.03 -25.26 -19.41
N VAL A 437 3.04 -24.49 -18.33
CA VAL A 437 3.34 -23.05 -18.33
C VAL A 437 4.77 -22.72 -18.76
N LYS A 438 5.74 -23.59 -18.47
CA LYS A 438 7.17 -23.39 -18.80
C LYS A 438 7.42 -23.17 -20.29
N LYS A 439 6.61 -23.82 -21.17
CA LYS A 439 6.71 -23.66 -22.63
C LYS A 439 6.35 -22.24 -23.12
N TYR A 440 5.65 -21.46 -22.30
CA TYR A 440 5.18 -20.10 -22.63
C TYR A 440 5.98 -19.00 -21.95
N LEU A 441 6.78 -19.32 -20.95
CA LEU A 441 7.61 -18.36 -20.24
C LEU A 441 8.83 -17.94 -21.05
N LYS A 442 9.14 -16.63 -21.01
CA LYS A 442 10.36 -16.06 -21.60
C LYS A 442 11.25 -15.51 -20.48
N GLY A 443 12.27 -16.25 -20.12
CA GLY A 443 13.21 -15.86 -19.06
C GLY A 443 12.79 -16.38 -17.68
N HIS A 444 13.16 -15.65 -16.63
CA HIS A 444 12.97 -16.08 -15.26
C HIS A 444 11.50 -15.90 -14.77
N VAL A 445 11.13 -16.73 -13.83
CA VAL A 445 9.92 -16.55 -13.02
C VAL A 445 10.15 -15.42 -12.02
N ILE A 446 9.17 -14.56 -11.85
CA ILE A 446 9.22 -13.47 -10.85
C ILE A 446 9.41 -14.02 -9.44
N LYS A 447 10.18 -13.30 -8.62
CA LYS A 447 10.48 -13.70 -7.25
C LYS A 447 9.75 -12.81 -6.25
N PRO A 448 9.32 -13.32 -5.09
CA PRO A 448 8.79 -12.48 -4.02
C PRO A 448 9.91 -11.60 -3.42
N VAL A 449 9.54 -10.40 -2.98
CA VAL A 449 10.49 -9.47 -2.33
C VAL A 449 11.08 -10.08 -1.06
N PHE A 450 10.23 -10.61 -0.18
CA PHE A 450 10.66 -11.24 1.07
C PHE A 450 10.97 -12.72 0.85
N ARG A 451 12.23 -13.01 0.54
CA ARG A 451 12.79 -14.36 0.40
C ARG A 451 14.14 -14.46 1.09
N LYS A 452 14.45 -15.62 1.65
CA LYS A 452 15.69 -15.84 2.43
C LYS A 452 16.95 -15.82 1.53
N TYR A 453 16.83 -16.36 0.31
CA TYR A 453 17.94 -16.46 -0.65
C TYR A 453 17.54 -15.86 -2.00
N ASN A 454 18.55 -15.40 -2.75
CA ASN A 454 18.38 -14.83 -4.10
C ASN A 454 18.21 -15.88 -5.20
#